data_da9a0b646f75a80a2c503a6ae148fcc5
#
_entry.id   da9a0b646f75a80a2c503a6ae148fcc5
#
_cell.length_a   1.000
_cell.length_b   1.000
_cell.length_c   1.000
_cell.angle_alpha   90.00
_cell.angle_beta   90.00
_cell.angle_gamma   90.00
#
_symmetry.space_group_name_H-M   'P 1'
#
loop_
_entity.id
_entity.type
_entity.pdbx_description
1 polymer ?
#
loop_
_entity_poly.entity_id
_entity_poly.type
_entity_poly.pdbx_seq_one_letter_code
_entity_poly.pdbx_strand_id
1 'polypeptide(L)'
;LHAAHGAPFARVAGRRIARDGEERTKTMRIMALDIGEARVGIAVSDPGERVASPVCVLPASEVLGNAKPFRRVLEDWEPELLLCGLPYTMAGEEGPQAARIRAVAQKISAACGLPCEFADERLSSREAKRSLREKGLSEREMRGKIDMIAASLFLQAWLDARREREE
;
A
#
# COMPACT_ATOMS: atom_id res chain seq x y z
N LEU A 1 24.24 -26.08 14.14
CA LEU A 1 24.54 -24.68 14.49
C LEU A 1 24.90 -23.93 13.21
N HIS A 2 23.91 -23.42 12.48
CA HIS A 2 24.16 -22.41 11.46
C HIS A 2 23.06 -21.35 11.56
N ALA A 3 23.43 -20.20 12.07
CA ALA A 3 22.61 -19.02 12.09
C ALA A 3 22.53 -18.48 10.65
N ALA A 4 21.36 -18.55 10.04
CA ALA A 4 21.10 -17.84 8.81
C ALA A 4 20.89 -16.36 9.14
N HIS A 5 21.92 -15.57 8.88
CA HIS A 5 21.81 -14.12 8.89
C HIS A 5 20.94 -13.69 7.71
N GLY A 6 19.74 -13.22 8.01
CA GLY A 6 18.91 -12.54 7.03
C GLY A 6 19.64 -11.27 6.56
N ALA A 7 20.01 -11.25 5.31
CA ALA A 7 20.57 -10.07 4.69
C ALA A 7 19.55 -8.92 4.72
N PRO A 8 19.97 -7.68 5.03
CA PRO A 8 19.09 -6.53 4.93
C PRO A 8 18.71 -6.35 3.46
N PHE A 9 17.41 -6.27 3.18
CA PHE A 9 16.91 -5.98 1.86
C PHE A 9 17.51 -4.67 1.35
N ALA A 10 18.47 -4.82 0.44
CA ALA A 10 19.04 -3.70 -0.27
C ALA A 10 17.94 -3.00 -1.08
N ARG A 11 17.93 -1.66 -1.04
CA ARG A 11 17.14 -0.80 -1.90
C ARG A 11 17.14 -1.34 -3.32
N VAL A 12 16.01 -1.82 -3.79
CA VAL A 12 15.82 -2.09 -5.20
C VAL A 12 15.40 -0.78 -5.86
N ALA A 13 16.37 0.05 -6.19
CA ALA A 13 16.19 0.97 -7.29
C ALA A 13 16.00 0.09 -8.54
N GLY A 14 14.77 0.08 -9.09
CA GLY A 14 14.40 -0.84 -10.15
C GLY A 14 15.10 -0.60 -11.46
N ARG A 15 16.27 -1.19 -11.63
CA ARG A 15 16.91 -1.40 -12.93
C ARG A 15 17.35 -2.84 -13.00
N ARG A 16 16.59 -3.68 -13.66
CA ARG A 16 17.07 -4.96 -14.17
C ARG A 16 17.37 -4.79 -15.64
N ILE A 17 18.62 -5.02 -15.99
CA ILE A 17 19.06 -5.08 -17.38
C ILE A 17 18.55 -6.42 -17.95
N ALA A 18 17.72 -6.35 -18.97
CA ALA A 18 17.39 -7.51 -19.77
C ALA A 18 18.61 -7.98 -20.54
N ARG A 19 18.71 -9.28 -20.82
CA ARG A 19 19.86 -9.90 -21.50
C ARG A 19 20.18 -9.34 -22.90
N ASP A 20 19.34 -8.50 -23.42
CA ASP A 20 19.36 -7.96 -24.77
C ASP A 20 19.74 -6.47 -24.86
N GLY A 21 20.22 -5.86 -23.77
CA GLY A 21 20.73 -4.49 -23.79
C GLY A 21 19.69 -3.39 -23.91
N GLU A 22 18.40 -3.68 -23.93
CA GLU A 22 17.34 -2.67 -23.84
C GLU A 22 16.97 -2.41 -22.37
N GLU A 23 17.18 -1.17 -21.94
CA GLU A 23 16.77 -0.67 -20.63
C GLU A 23 15.24 -0.55 -20.60
N ARG A 24 14.54 -1.67 -20.34
CA ARG A 24 13.11 -1.63 -20.05
C ARG A 24 12.95 -1.07 -18.64
N THR A 25 12.36 0.09 -18.53
CA THR A 25 11.76 0.55 -17.28
C THR A 25 10.71 -0.50 -16.87
N LYS A 26 11.07 -1.34 -15.90
CA LYS A 26 10.16 -2.37 -15.42
C LYS A 26 9.04 -1.67 -14.66
N THR A 27 7.89 -1.56 -15.29
CA THR A 27 6.66 -1.16 -14.63
C THR A 27 6.27 -2.23 -13.62
N MET A 28 5.92 -1.83 -12.40
CA MET A 28 5.48 -2.76 -11.37
C MET A 28 4.09 -2.38 -10.85
N ARG A 29 3.32 -3.39 -10.47
CA ARG A 29 2.06 -3.15 -9.79
C ARG A 29 2.30 -2.97 -8.30
N ILE A 30 1.75 -1.90 -7.76
CA ILE A 30 1.87 -1.54 -6.35
C ILE A 30 0.52 -1.76 -5.69
N MET A 31 0.53 -2.42 -4.55
CA MET A 31 -0.66 -2.59 -3.72
C MET A 31 -0.53 -1.71 -2.48
N ALA A 32 -1.47 -0.78 -2.31
CA ALA A 32 -1.54 0.08 -1.14
C ALA A 32 -2.42 -0.54 -0.06
N LEU A 33 -1.97 -0.46 1.18
CA LEU A 33 -2.67 -0.93 2.36
C LEU A 33 -2.88 0.23 3.34
N ASP A 34 -4.14 0.55 3.60
CA ASP A 34 -4.54 1.43 4.71
C ASP A 34 -4.85 0.56 5.92
N ILE A 35 -3.88 0.45 6.83
CA ILE A 35 -3.90 -0.50 7.95
C ILE A 35 -4.60 0.14 9.14
N GLY A 36 -5.86 -0.26 9.39
CA GLY A 36 -6.58 0.06 10.61
C GLY A 36 -6.46 -1.05 11.67
N GLU A 37 -7.04 -0.83 12.84
CA GLU A 37 -7.09 -1.83 13.90
C GLU A 37 -8.00 -3.01 13.57
N ALA A 38 -9.16 -2.72 12.97
CA ALA A 38 -10.16 -3.72 12.63
C ALA A 38 -10.15 -4.12 11.16
N ARG A 39 -9.77 -3.19 10.26
CA ARG A 39 -9.89 -3.35 8.81
C ARG A 39 -8.65 -2.84 8.10
N VAL A 40 -8.41 -3.41 6.93
CA VAL A 40 -7.38 -2.95 6.00
C VAL A 40 -8.05 -2.62 4.67
N GLY A 41 -7.91 -1.38 4.23
CA GLY A 41 -8.32 -0.94 2.90
C GLY A 41 -7.22 -1.25 1.88
N ILE A 42 -7.62 -1.74 0.71
CA ILE A 42 -6.72 -2.17 -0.35
C ILE A 42 -7.00 -1.39 -1.62
N ALA A 43 -5.93 -0.87 -2.22
CA ALA A 43 -5.94 -0.25 -3.54
C ALA A 43 -4.75 -0.78 -4.35
N VAL A 44 -4.83 -0.68 -5.67
CA VAL A 44 -3.73 -1.12 -6.55
C VAL A 44 -3.45 -0.07 -7.62
N SER A 45 -2.21 -0.02 -8.09
CA SER A 45 -1.85 0.72 -9.28
C SER A 45 -2.09 -0.13 -10.54
N ASP A 46 -2.29 0.56 -11.67
CA ASP A 46 -2.18 -0.07 -12.98
C ASP A 46 -0.71 -0.50 -13.24
N PRO A 47 -0.45 -1.39 -14.22
CA PRO A 47 0.91 -1.79 -14.56
C PRO A 47 1.81 -0.63 -15.01
N GLY A 48 1.22 0.45 -15.51
CA GLY A 48 1.95 1.65 -15.94
C GLY A 48 2.28 2.63 -14.82
N GLU A 49 1.96 2.31 -13.57
CA GLU A 49 2.19 3.15 -12.38
C GLU A 49 1.61 4.57 -12.49
N ARG A 50 0.45 4.72 -13.13
CA ARG A 50 -0.19 6.01 -13.38
C ARG A 50 -1.44 6.26 -12.55
N VAL A 51 -2.25 5.25 -12.37
CA VAL A 51 -3.59 5.35 -11.77
C VAL A 51 -3.73 4.39 -10.60
N ALA A 52 -4.18 4.89 -9.46
CA ALA A 52 -4.57 4.10 -8.30
C ALA A 52 -6.07 3.82 -8.33
N SER A 53 -6.46 2.58 -8.08
CA SER A 53 -7.85 2.14 -8.01
C SER A 53 -8.14 1.43 -6.70
N PRO A 54 -9.24 1.77 -5.99
CA PRO A 54 -9.66 1.02 -4.81
C PRO A 54 -10.11 -0.40 -5.22
N VAL A 55 -9.82 -1.38 -4.36
CA VAL A 55 -10.13 -2.79 -4.61
C VAL A 55 -11.15 -3.32 -3.64
N CYS A 56 -10.80 -3.37 -2.35
CA CYS A 56 -11.67 -3.93 -1.30
C CYS A 56 -11.22 -3.51 0.09
N VAL A 57 -12.02 -3.87 1.08
CA VAL A 57 -11.69 -3.78 2.50
C VAL A 57 -11.78 -5.17 3.09
N LEU A 58 -10.75 -5.61 3.78
CA LEU A 58 -10.70 -6.89 4.46
C LEU A 58 -10.54 -6.72 5.97
N PRO A 59 -11.00 -7.67 6.80
CA PRO A 59 -10.66 -7.69 8.21
C PRO A 59 -9.14 -7.70 8.43
N ALA A 60 -8.64 -6.92 9.38
CA ALA A 60 -7.22 -6.82 9.66
C ALA A 60 -6.60 -8.19 10.02
N SER A 61 -7.35 -9.02 10.75
CA SER A 61 -6.93 -10.38 11.11
C SER A 61 -6.65 -11.26 9.88
N GLU A 62 -7.42 -11.11 8.81
CA GLU A 62 -7.23 -11.87 7.57
C GLU A 62 -5.98 -11.43 6.81
N VAL A 63 -5.69 -10.14 6.80
CA VAL A 63 -4.49 -9.60 6.15
C VAL A 63 -3.23 -9.95 6.94
N LEU A 64 -3.25 -9.75 8.25
CA LEU A 64 -2.15 -10.12 9.16
C LEU A 64 -1.87 -11.62 9.16
N GLY A 65 -2.90 -12.44 9.14
CA GLY A 65 -2.80 -13.89 9.13
C GLY A 65 -2.51 -14.49 7.74
N ASN A 66 -2.36 -13.66 6.72
CA ASN A 66 -2.22 -14.10 5.33
C ASN A 66 -3.27 -15.15 4.95
N ALA A 67 -4.52 -14.87 5.33
CA ALA A 67 -5.65 -15.74 5.12
C ALA A 67 -6.06 -15.81 3.64
N LYS A 68 -6.86 -16.80 3.29
CA LYS A 68 -7.29 -17.07 1.92
C LYS A 68 -7.87 -15.84 1.19
N PRO A 69 -8.74 -15.00 1.78
CA PRO A 69 -9.24 -13.81 1.10
C PRO A 69 -8.14 -12.83 0.69
N PHE A 70 -7.15 -12.60 1.54
CA PHE A 70 -6.02 -11.74 1.21
C PHE A 70 -5.08 -12.37 0.17
N ARG A 71 -4.77 -13.66 0.31
CA ARG A 71 -3.99 -14.38 -0.70
C ARG A 71 -4.64 -14.32 -2.08
N ARG A 72 -5.98 -14.40 -2.14
CA ARG A 72 -6.72 -14.29 -3.40
C ARG A 72 -6.56 -12.92 -4.05
N VAL A 73 -6.60 -11.85 -3.27
CA VAL A 73 -6.32 -10.49 -3.77
C VAL A 73 -4.89 -10.39 -4.32
N LEU A 74 -3.91 -10.97 -3.63
CA LEU A 74 -2.52 -11.01 -4.10
C LEU A 74 -2.38 -11.80 -5.41
N GLU A 75 -3.07 -12.92 -5.54
CA GLU A 75 -3.08 -13.73 -6.77
C GLU A 75 -3.76 -13.01 -7.95
N ASP A 76 -4.87 -12.34 -7.69
CA ASP A 76 -5.63 -11.63 -8.73
C ASP A 76 -4.89 -10.43 -9.28
N TRP A 77 -4.14 -9.71 -8.44
CA TRP A 77 -3.48 -8.46 -8.82
C TRP A 77 -1.97 -8.58 -9.03
N GLU A 78 -1.35 -9.61 -8.52
CA GLU A 78 0.09 -9.89 -8.65
C GLU A 78 0.98 -8.66 -8.35
N PRO A 79 0.85 -8.02 -7.18
CA PRO A 79 1.68 -6.87 -6.84
C PRO A 79 3.14 -7.27 -6.62
N GLU A 80 4.03 -6.34 -6.90
CA GLU A 80 5.47 -6.52 -6.67
C GLU A 80 5.97 -5.68 -5.48
N LEU A 81 5.16 -4.73 -5.02
CA LEU A 81 5.47 -3.84 -3.89
C LEU A 81 4.22 -3.59 -3.07
N LEU A 82 4.36 -3.62 -1.75
CA LEU A 82 3.36 -3.11 -0.81
C LEU A 82 3.69 -1.67 -0.45
N LEU A 83 2.71 -0.80 -0.46
CA LEU A 83 2.80 0.58 0.02
C LEU A 83 1.85 0.75 1.20
N CYS A 84 2.38 0.97 2.39
CA CYS A 84 1.57 1.16 3.60
C CYS A 84 1.53 2.63 3.99
N GLY A 85 0.34 3.15 4.29
CA GLY A 85 0.16 4.50 4.77
C GLY A 85 0.61 4.66 6.21
N LEU A 86 1.36 5.72 6.52
CA LEU A 86 1.77 6.07 7.88
C LEU A 86 1.02 7.31 8.36
N PRO A 87 0.44 7.25 9.58
CA PRO A 87 -0.18 8.40 10.21
C PRO A 87 0.90 9.28 10.86
N TYR A 88 1.27 10.37 10.20
CA TYR A 88 2.09 11.39 10.82
C TYR A 88 1.25 12.31 11.69
N THR A 89 1.85 12.88 12.73
CA THR A 89 1.23 13.97 13.49
C THR A 89 1.15 15.24 12.62
N MET A 90 0.37 16.22 13.05
CA MET A 90 0.27 17.51 12.33
C MET A 90 1.61 18.25 12.25
N ALA A 91 2.55 17.96 13.15
CA ALA A 91 3.92 18.45 13.12
C ALA A 91 4.82 17.68 12.13
N GLY A 92 4.31 16.65 11.46
CA GLY A 92 5.07 15.82 10.53
C GLY A 92 5.94 14.75 11.18
N GLU A 93 5.69 14.41 12.44
CA GLU A 93 6.44 13.42 13.21
C GLU A 93 5.72 12.07 13.27
N GLU A 94 6.48 10.98 13.39
CA GLU A 94 5.95 9.65 13.64
C GLU A 94 5.63 9.49 15.13
N GLY A 95 4.34 9.27 15.43
CA GLY A 95 3.89 8.95 16.78
C GLY A 95 3.81 7.44 17.04
N PRO A 96 3.25 7.03 18.22
CA PRO A 96 3.09 5.62 18.58
C PRO A 96 2.30 4.81 17.56
N GLN A 97 1.31 5.41 16.92
CA GLN A 97 0.48 4.76 15.91
C GLN A 97 1.27 4.44 14.65
N ALA A 98 2.15 5.32 14.21
CA ALA A 98 3.05 5.05 13.09
C ALA A 98 3.99 3.87 13.38
N ALA A 99 4.53 3.80 14.60
CA ALA A 99 5.36 2.67 15.04
C ALA A 99 4.59 1.34 15.00
N ARG A 100 3.33 1.33 15.44
CA ARG A 100 2.44 0.16 15.34
C ARG A 100 2.22 -0.27 13.90
N ILE A 101 1.91 0.66 13.03
CA ILE A 101 1.68 0.39 11.59
C ILE A 101 2.95 -0.17 10.94
N ARG A 102 4.13 0.37 11.26
CA ARG A 102 5.41 -0.17 10.75
C ARG A 102 5.60 -1.63 11.15
N ALA A 103 5.33 -1.97 12.40
CA ALA A 103 5.45 -3.34 12.89
C ALA A 103 4.46 -4.28 12.20
N VAL A 104 3.22 -3.86 12.02
CA VAL A 104 2.18 -4.64 11.30
C VAL A 104 2.56 -4.81 9.83
N ALA A 105 2.97 -3.75 9.15
CA ALA A 105 3.39 -3.79 7.75
C ALA A 105 4.56 -4.76 7.52
N GLN A 106 5.53 -4.79 8.43
CA GLN A 106 6.65 -5.73 8.37
C GLN A 106 6.20 -7.19 8.49
N LYS A 107 5.22 -7.48 9.35
CA LYS A 107 4.63 -8.82 9.48
C LYS A 107 3.91 -9.23 8.20
N ILE A 108 3.13 -8.34 7.61
CA ILE A 108 2.43 -8.60 6.34
C ILE A 108 3.45 -8.85 5.23
N SER A 109 4.44 -8.00 5.11
CA SER A 109 5.53 -8.12 4.13
C SER A 109 6.25 -9.47 4.24
N ALA A 110 6.63 -9.88 5.44
CA ALA A 110 7.27 -11.16 5.68
C ALA A 110 6.38 -12.35 5.31
N ALA A 111 5.09 -12.29 5.65
CA ALA A 111 4.14 -13.38 5.40
C ALA A 111 3.85 -13.58 3.91
N CYS A 112 3.75 -12.51 3.12
CA CYS A 112 3.46 -12.59 1.69
C CYS A 112 4.71 -12.55 0.78
N GLY A 113 5.88 -12.28 1.34
CA GLY A 113 7.14 -12.28 0.59
C GLY A 113 7.32 -11.06 -0.33
N LEU A 114 6.61 -9.96 -0.08
CA LEU A 114 6.70 -8.74 -0.87
C LEU A 114 7.43 -7.63 -0.10
N PRO A 115 8.26 -6.81 -0.77
CA PRO A 115 8.86 -5.64 -0.15
C PRO A 115 7.80 -4.61 0.23
N CYS A 116 8.06 -3.80 1.24
CA CYS A 116 7.15 -2.79 1.72
C CYS A 116 7.83 -1.42 1.79
N GLU A 117 7.15 -0.40 1.31
CA GLU A 117 7.48 1.01 1.47
C GLU A 117 6.34 1.74 2.19
N PHE A 118 6.60 2.98 2.62
CA PHE A 118 5.63 3.77 3.39
C PHE A 118 5.34 5.10 2.70
N ALA A 119 4.09 5.53 2.85
CA ALA A 119 3.61 6.81 2.34
C ALA A 119 2.91 7.60 3.45
N ASP A 120 2.92 8.92 3.34
CA ASP A 120 2.17 9.81 4.22
C ASP A 120 0.68 9.73 3.90
N GLU A 121 -0.15 9.32 4.88
CA GLU A 121 -1.60 9.19 4.72
C GLU A 121 -2.39 10.36 5.31
N ARG A 122 -1.72 11.43 5.77
CA ARG A 122 -2.41 12.58 6.36
C ARG A 122 -3.47 13.13 5.40
N LEU A 123 -4.65 13.38 5.95
CA LEU A 123 -5.82 13.93 5.25
C LEU A 123 -6.49 13.00 4.22
N SER A 124 -5.92 11.83 3.89
CA SER A 124 -6.51 10.90 2.93
C SER A 124 -7.91 10.41 3.34
N SER A 125 -8.11 10.11 4.63
CA SER A 125 -9.43 9.70 5.13
C SER A 125 -10.47 10.81 5.04
N ARG A 126 -10.07 12.07 5.24
CA ARG A 126 -10.95 13.23 5.10
C ARG A 126 -11.36 13.44 3.65
N GLU A 127 -10.44 13.34 2.72
CA GLU A 127 -10.71 13.42 1.29
C GLU A 127 -11.58 12.25 0.82
N ALA A 128 -11.35 11.04 1.33
CA ALA A 128 -12.17 9.88 1.06
C ALA A 128 -13.62 10.09 1.48
N LYS A 129 -13.86 10.61 2.69
CA LYS A 129 -15.20 10.95 3.18
C LYS A 129 -15.87 11.99 2.31
N ARG A 130 -15.16 13.05 1.94
CA ARG A 130 -15.69 14.09 1.06
C ARG A 130 -16.10 13.53 -0.30
N SER A 131 -15.23 12.73 -0.91
CA SER A 131 -15.50 12.09 -2.21
C SER A 131 -16.73 11.19 -2.16
N LEU A 132 -16.90 10.41 -1.10
CA LEU A 132 -18.06 9.52 -0.95
C LEU A 132 -19.36 10.28 -0.69
N ARG A 133 -19.29 11.38 0.08
CA ARG A 133 -20.47 12.28 0.30
C ARG A 133 -20.92 12.94 -0.99
N GLU A 134 -19.98 13.40 -1.82
CA GLU A 134 -20.29 13.97 -3.13
C GLU A 134 -20.99 12.97 -4.05
N LYS A 135 -20.73 11.68 -3.89
CA LYS A 135 -21.42 10.59 -4.58
C LYS A 135 -22.78 10.21 -3.97
N GLY A 136 -23.20 10.87 -2.91
CA GLY A 136 -24.50 10.64 -2.24
C GLY A 136 -24.55 9.39 -1.36
N LEU A 137 -23.42 8.86 -0.91
CA LEU A 137 -23.38 7.69 -0.04
C LEU A 137 -23.73 8.05 1.43
N SER A 138 -24.48 7.15 2.08
CA SER A 138 -24.79 7.28 3.50
C SER A 138 -23.56 7.00 4.38
N GLU A 139 -23.60 7.45 5.65
CA GLU A 139 -22.52 7.18 6.62
C GLU A 139 -22.24 5.67 6.78
N ARG A 140 -23.28 4.83 6.70
CA ARG A 140 -23.14 3.37 6.80
C ARG A 140 -22.43 2.79 5.57
N GLU A 141 -22.80 3.24 4.39
CA GLU A 141 -22.15 2.84 3.13
C GLU A 141 -20.71 3.32 3.06
N MET A 142 -20.43 4.54 3.55
CA MET A 142 -19.09 5.09 3.63
C MET A 142 -18.16 4.28 4.52
N ARG A 143 -18.64 3.80 5.70
CA ARG A 143 -17.82 3.00 6.63
C ARG A 143 -17.21 1.76 6.00
N GLY A 144 -17.90 1.14 5.04
CA GLY A 144 -17.40 -0.04 4.34
C GLY A 144 -16.40 0.27 3.20
N LYS A 145 -16.22 1.55 2.83
CA LYS A 145 -15.45 1.94 1.65
C LYS A 145 -14.32 2.94 1.94
N ILE A 146 -14.38 3.66 3.05
CA ILE A 146 -13.42 4.72 3.39
C ILE A 146 -11.98 4.24 3.32
N ASP A 147 -11.70 3.08 3.88
CA ASP A 147 -10.33 2.57 3.99
C ASP A 147 -9.70 2.28 2.61
N MET A 148 -10.46 1.69 1.68
CA MET A 148 -9.95 1.44 0.32
C MET A 148 -9.83 2.71 -0.50
N ILE A 149 -10.71 3.69 -0.30
CA ILE A 149 -10.60 5.00 -0.95
C ILE A 149 -9.39 5.76 -0.40
N ALA A 150 -9.18 5.76 0.91
CA ALA A 150 -8.00 6.35 1.53
C ALA A 150 -6.71 5.72 0.99
N ALA A 151 -6.67 4.40 0.86
CA ALA A 151 -5.54 3.69 0.24
C ALA A 151 -5.29 4.15 -1.20
N SER A 152 -6.33 4.33 -2.00
CA SER A 152 -6.20 4.81 -3.37
C SER A 152 -5.69 6.24 -3.45
N LEU A 153 -6.07 7.11 -2.51
CA LEU A 153 -5.65 8.51 -2.48
C LEU A 153 -4.16 8.67 -2.14
N PHE A 154 -3.67 8.02 -1.11
CA PHE A 154 -2.23 8.12 -0.82
C PHE A 154 -1.37 7.36 -1.84
N LEU A 155 -1.88 6.28 -2.44
CA LEU A 155 -1.20 5.62 -3.54
C LEU A 155 -1.08 6.55 -4.75
N GLN A 156 -2.16 7.23 -5.14
CA GLN A 156 -2.12 8.19 -6.25
C GLN A 156 -1.12 9.31 -6.01
N ALA A 157 -1.12 9.90 -4.82
CA ALA A 157 -0.17 10.94 -4.43
C ALA A 157 1.28 10.43 -4.50
N TRP A 158 1.53 9.21 -4.07
CA TRP A 158 2.85 8.58 -4.11
C TRP A 158 3.31 8.33 -5.55
N LEU A 159 2.41 7.84 -6.43
CA LEU A 159 2.67 7.64 -7.85
C LEU A 159 3.00 8.95 -8.57
N ASP A 160 2.22 9.99 -8.30
CA ASP A 160 2.41 11.32 -8.89
C ASP A 160 3.75 11.93 -8.47
N ALA A 161 4.09 11.88 -7.19
CA ALA A 161 5.35 12.39 -6.67
C ALA A 161 6.58 11.60 -7.20
N ARG A 162 6.42 10.31 -7.46
CA ARG A 162 7.47 9.49 -8.05
C ARG A 162 7.72 9.87 -9.50
N ARG A 163 6.67 10.08 -10.26
CA ARG A 163 6.74 10.48 -11.66
C ARG A 163 7.41 11.83 -11.85
N GLU A 164 7.08 12.82 -11.00
CA GLU A 164 7.72 14.16 -11.01
C GLU A 164 9.23 14.12 -10.73
N ARG A 165 9.71 13.11 -10.01
CA ARG A 165 11.15 12.94 -9.73
C ARG A 165 11.92 12.28 -10.87
N GLU A 166 11.22 11.61 -11.78
CA GLU A 166 11.83 10.93 -12.94
C GLU A 166 11.87 11.82 -14.18
N GLU A 167 11.13 12.93 -14.19
CA GLU A 167 11.14 13.97 -15.22
C GLU A 167 12.25 15.02 -14.96
#